data_93a0c2b20c33573ea0ebd3e7cabbd3de
#
_entry.id   93a0c2b20c33573ea0ebd3e7cabbd3de
#
_cell.length_a   1.000
_cell.length_b   1.000
_cell.length_c   1.000
_cell.angle_alpha   90.00
_cell.angle_beta   90.00
_cell.angle_gamma   90.00
#
_symmetry.space_group_name_H-M   'P 1'
#
loop_
_entity.id
_entity.type
_entity.pdbx_description
1 polymer ?
#
loop_
_entity_poly.entity_id
_entity_poly.type
_entity_poly.pdbx_seq_one_letter_code
_entity_poly.pdbx_strand_id
1 'polypeptide(L)'
;MEIGIVGLGRMGANIARRLMKDGHRCVVYDVSADAVGRLAGEGAEPAADLAELAAKLAPPRAVWVMVPAGEITESTIRAVAAELAAGDTVIDGGNTYYRDDIRLADELGESGVQHVDCGTSGGVFGLERGYCLMIGGPEEAYRRLEPIFRSLAPGVGSAERTPGRDGEPAPSEQGYLYCGPAGAGHFVKMVHNGIEYGMMAAIAEGLNVLKGADA
;
A
#
# COMPACT_ATOMS: atom_id res chain seq x y z
N MET A 1 6.42 11.40 9.90
CA MET A 1 7.26 10.19 9.94
C MET A 1 8.17 10.17 8.71
N GLU A 2 9.16 9.26 8.72
CA GLU A 2 10.00 8.99 7.53
C GLU A 2 9.60 7.65 6.92
N ILE A 3 9.67 7.54 5.59
CA ILE A 3 9.37 6.31 4.87
C ILE A 3 10.14 6.24 3.54
N GLY A 4 10.64 5.06 3.20
CA GLY A 4 11.18 4.76 1.88
C GLY A 4 10.06 4.34 0.93
N ILE A 5 10.13 4.77 -0.33
CA ILE A 5 9.21 4.33 -1.39
C ILE A 5 10.02 3.75 -2.54
N VAL A 6 9.77 2.49 -2.84
CA VAL A 6 10.42 1.76 -3.94
C VAL A 6 9.38 1.45 -5.02
N GLY A 7 9.67 1.89 -6.24
CA GLY A 7 8.73 1.82 -7.36
C GLY A 7 7.88 3.09 -7.46
N LEU A 8 8.25 3.95 -8.42
CA LEU A 8 7.67 5.28 -8.63
C LEU A 8 6.81 5.35 -9.88
N GLY A 9 6.17 4.23 -10.20
CA GLY A 9 5.09 4.21 -11.17
C GLY A 9 3.91 5.07 -10.71
N ARG A 10 2.80 5.03 -11.45
CA ARG A 10 1.63 5.88 -11.18
C ARG A 10 1.16 5.84 -9.73
N MET A 11 1.09 4.64 -9.14
CA MET A 11 0.63 4.46 -7.75
C MET A 11 1.68 4.92 -6.73
N GLY A 12 2.91 4.42 -6.83
CA GLY A 12 3.97 4.74 -5.86
C GLY A 12 4.32 6.23 -5.84
N ALA A 13 4.39 6.87 -7.00
CA ALA A 13 4.60 8.31 -7.07
C ALA A 13 3.47 9.10 -6.38
N ASN A 14 2.21 8.69 -6.56
CA ASN A 14 1.07 9.35 -5.93
C ASN A 14 1.00 9.09 -4.42
N ILE A 15 1.42 7.91 -3.96
CA ILE A 15 1.58 7.60 -2.54
C ILE A 15 2.63 8.54 -1.92
N ALA A 16 3.81 8.66 -2.54
CA ALA A 16 4.84 9.58 -2.07
C ALA A 16 4.34 11.03 -1.99
N ARG A 17 3.67 11.53 -3.03
CA ARG A 17 3.10 12.89 -3.08
C ARG A 17 2.09 13.13 -1.96
N ARG A 18 1.19 12.16 -1.73
CA ARG A 18 0.17 12.27 -0.70
C ARG A 18 0.79 12.30 0.69
N LEU A 19 1.79 11.46 0.95
CA LEU A 19 2.52 11.43 2.20
C LEU A 19 3.30 12.75 2.44
N MET A 20 4.00 13.25 1.43
CA MET A 20 4.71 14.54 1.52
C MET A 20 3.76 15.70 1.79
N LYS A 21 2.59 15.71 1.15
CA LYS A 21 1.55 16.73 1.39
C LYS A 21 1.08 16.75 2.84
N ASP A 22 1.09 15.60 3.50
CA ASP A 22 0.72 15.46 4.93
C ASP A 22 1.93 15.57 5.88
N GLY A 23 3.07 16.04 5.37
CA GLY A 23 4.26 16.37 6.17
C GLY A 23 5.18 15.18 6.47
N HIS A 24 5.04 14.05 5.80
CA HIS A 24 5.97 12.94 5.92
C HIS A 24 7.20 13.15 5.04
N ARG A 25 8.38 12.72 5.51
CA ARG A 25 9.59 12.68 4.71
C ARG A 25 9.64 11.39 3.91
N CYS A 26 9.71 11.50 2.58
CA CYS A 26 9.79 10.36 1.67
C CYS A 26 11.19 10.27 1.05
N VAL A 27 11.88 9.14 1.24
CA VAL A 27 13.08 8.76 0.50
C VAL A 27 12.64 7.84 -0.64
N VAL A 28 13.00 8.16 -1.88
CA VAL A 28 12.42 7.51 -3.06
C VAL A 28 13.46 6.86 -3.94
N TYR A 29 13.13 5.67 -4.44
CA TYR A 29 13.96 4.92 -5.38
C TYR A 29 13.11 4.25 -6.46
N ASP A 30 13.60 4.27 -7.68
CA ASP A 30 13.09 3.53 -8.84
C ASP A 30 14.24 3.21 -9.78
N VAL A 31 14.11 2.16 -10.58
CA VAL A 31 15.08 1.83 -11.66
C VAL A 31 15.12 2.91 -12.74
N SER A 32 14.08 3.74 -12.84
CA SER A 32 14.02 4.92 -13.71
C SER A 32 14.51 6.16 -12.98
N ALA A 33 15.73 6.59 -13.31
CA ALA A 33 16.32 7.83 -12.79
C ALA A 33 15.42 9.06 -13.06
N ASP A 34 14.70 9.08 -14.19
CA ASP A 34 13.75 10.14 -14.52
C ASP A 34 12.56 10.19 -13.55
N ALA A 35 12.06 9.03 -13.09
CA ALA A 35 10.99 8.97 -12.11
C ALA A 35 11.47 9.50 -10.75
N VAL A 36 12.67 9.13 -10.33
CA VAL A 36 13.33 9.64 -9.12
C VAL A 36 13.52 11.15 -9.21
N GLY A 37 14.08 11.63 -10.32
CA GLY A 37 14.36 13.07 -10.54
C GLY A 37 13.08 13.93 -10.51
N ARG A 38 11.97 13.45 -11.07
CA ARG A 38 10.68 14.15 -11.00
C ARG A 38 10.20 14.33 -9.57
N LEU A 39 10.19 13.26 -8.77
CA LEU A 39 9.75 13.36 -7.37
C LEU A 39 10.73 14.13 -6.49
N ALA A 40 12.03 14.07 -6.77
CA ALA A 40 13.01 14.91 -6.09
C ALA A 40 12.75 16.40 -6.34
N GLY A 41 12.37 16.78 -7.57
CA GLY A 41 11.94 18.14 -7.90
C GLY A 41 10.65 18.59 -7.20
N GLU A 42 9.85 17.63 -6.70
CA GLU A 42 8.62 17.86 -5.93
C GLU A 42 8.85 17.83 -4.40
N GLY A 43 10.07 17.56 -3.92
CA GLY A 43 10.44 17.59 -2.51
C GLY A 43 10.73 16.23 -1.87
N ALA A 44 10.68 15.13 -2.63
CA ALA A 44 11.16 13.83 -2.14
C ALA A 44 12.68 13.80 -2.08
N GLU A 45 13.23 13.00 -1.18
CA GLU A 45 14.67 12.76 -1.13
C GLU A 45 15.04 11.59 -2.04
N PRO A 46 15.87 11.80 -3.08
CA PRO A 46 16.24 10.72 -3.98
C PRO A 46 17.25 9.77 -3.34
N ALA A 47 17.22 8.51 -3.74
CA ALA A 47 18.27 7.53 -3.46
C ALA A 47 18.74 6.90 -4.78
N ALA A 48 20.04 6.65 -4.91
CA ALA A 48 20.64 6.04 -6.09
C ALA A 48 20.46 4.52 -6.14
N ASP A 49 20.33 3.91 -4.96
CA ASP A 49 20.09 2.47 -4.79
C ASP A 49 19.35 2.18 -3.46
N LEU A 50 19.09 0.89 -3.20
CA LEU A 50 18.37 0.46 -1.99
C LEU A 50 19.19 0.64 -0.72
N ALA A 51 20.52 0.52 -0.80
CA ALA A 51 21.41 0.73 0.33
C ALA A 51 21.41 2.20 0.77
N GLU A 52 21.48 3.13 -0.18
CA GLU A 52 21.36 4.57 0.09
C GLU A 52 19.98 4.92 0.63
N LEU A 53 18.90 4.32 0.08
CA LEU A 53 17.54 4.51 0.59
C LEU A 53 17.47 4.11 2.07
N ALA A 54 17.95 2.92 2.42
CA ALA A 54 17.96 2.45 3.80
C ALA A 54 18.82 3.31 4.70
N ALA A 55 20.01 3.75 4.25
CA ALA A 55 20.92 4.60 5.00
C ALA A 55 20.35 6.00 5.31
N LYS A 56 19.46 6.51 4.47
CA LYS A 56 18.78 7.80 4.64
C LYS A 56 17.60 7.76 5.61
N LEU A 57 17.16 6.58 6.05
CA LEU A 57 16.04 6.40 6.97
C LEU A 57 16.52 6.14 8.40
N ALA A 58 15.85 6.75 9.38
CA ALA A 58 16.11 6.47 10.80
C ALA A 58 15.40 5.18 11.25
N PRO A 59 16.09 4.29 12.00
CA PRO A 59 15.46 3.10 12.60
C PRO A 59 14.40 3.47 13.66
N PRO A 60 13.35 2.67 13.81
CA PRO A 60 12.99 1.53 12.98
C PRO A 60 12.45 2.00 11.62
N ARG A 61 13.10 1.54 10.57
CA ARG A 61 12.82 1.96 9.19
C ARG A 61 11.52 1.36 8.68
N ALA A 62 10.90 2.04 7.72
CA ALA A 62 9.78 1.51 6.95
C ALA A 62 9.99 1.77 5.46
N VAL A 63 9.80 0.75 4.63
CA VAL A 63 9.95 0.86 3.18
C VAL A 63 8.70 0.29 2.51
N TRP A 64 8.03 1.12 1.73
CA TRP A 64 6.86 0.77 0.92
C TRP A 64 7.30 0.36 -0.48
N VAL A 65 6.97 -0.87 -0.88
CA VAL A 65 7.24 -1.41 -2.21
C VAL A 65 5.97 -1.34 -3.05
N MET A 66 6.05 -0.72 -4.24
CA MET A 66 4.94 -0.54 -5.17
C MET A 66 5.42 -0.81 -6.61
N VAL A 67 5.68 -2.07 -6.91
CA VAL A 67 6.17 -2.55 -8.20
C VAL A 67 5.21 -3.56 -8.82
N PRO A 68 5.39 -3.97 -10.09
CA PRO A 68 4.55 -4.98 -10.72
C PRO A 68 4.52 -6.29 -9.93
N ALA A 69 3.32 -6.88 -9.77
CA ALA A 69 3.11 -8.10 -9.00
C ALA A 69 3.88 -9.31 -9.54
N GLY A 70 4.11 -10.30 -8.68
CA GLY A 70 4.80 -11.55 -8.97
C GLY A 70 6.30 -11.48 -8.64
N GLU A 71 7.15 -12.11 -9.45
CA GLU A 71 8.58 -12.27 -9.19
C GLU A 71 9.31 -10.93 -8.97
N ILE A 72 8.87 -9.85 -9.66
CA ILE A 72 9.44 -8.51 -9.48
C ILE A 72 9.19 -8.01 -8.05
N THR A 73 7.97 -8.15 -7.54
CA THR A 73 7.65 -7.76 -6.16
C THR A 73 8.46 -8.57 -5.16
N GLU A 74 8.47 -9.89 -5.29
CA GLU A 74 9.20 -10.76 -4.37
C GLU A 74 10.70 -10.46 -4.34
N SER A 75 11.33 -10.36 -5.52
CA SER A 75 12.77 -10.04 -5.61
C SER A 75 13.09 -8.65 -5.04
N THR A 76 12.20 -7.67 -5.27
CA THR A 76 12.37 -6.32 -4.73
C THR A 76 12.22 -6.31 -3.20
N ILE A 77 11.24 -7.03 -2.64
CA ILE A 77 11.05 -7.15 -1.19
C ILE A 77 12.29 -7.77 -0.54
N ARG A 78 12.83 -8.86 -1.11
CA ARG A 78 14.07 -9.48 -0.60
C ARG A 78 15.27 -8.54 -0.68
N ALA A 79 15.40 -7.83 -1.80
CA ALA A 79 16.50 -6.87 -1.97
C ALA A 79 16.41 -5.70 -0.98
N VAL A 80 15.21 -5.19 -0.72
CA VAL A 80 14.97 -4.17 0.32
C VAL A 80 15.30 -4.73 1.70
N ALA A 81 14.80 -5.93 2.03
CA ALA A 81 15.01 -6.55 3.33
C ALA A 81 16.50 -6.81 3.63
N ALA A 82 17.31 -7.08 2.61
CA ALA A 82 18.75 -7.26 2.74
C ALA A 82 19.49 -6.00 3.22
N GLU A 83 18.92 -4.81 3.02
CA GLU A 83 19.47 -3.52 3.46
C GLU A 83 18.87 -3.06 4.82
N LEU A 84 17.96 -3.83 5.38
CA LEU A 84 17.26 -3.52 6.62
C LEU A 84 17.79 -4.36 7.79
N ALA A 85 17.39 -3.98 9.00
CA ALA A 85 17.77 -4.66 10.25
C ALA A 85 16.53 -5.14 11.00
N ALA A 86 16.75 -5.97 12.03
CA ALA A 86 15.68 -6.43 12.91
C ALA A 86 14.87 -5.25 13.49
N GLY A 87 13.55 -5.34 13.42
CA GLY A 87 12.61 -4.30 13.82
C GLY A 87 12.22 -3.31 12.71
N ASP A 88 12.95 -3.31 11.59
CA ASP A 88 12.53 -2.56 10.40
C ASP A 88 11.37 -3.27 9.69
N THR A 89 10.63 -2.55 8.83
CA THR A 89 9.44 -3.08 8.14
C THR A 89 9.50 -2.86 6.64
N VAL A 90 9.20 -3.91 5.88
CA VAL A 90 8.85 -3.82 4.45
C VAL A 90 7.35 -3.89 4.31
N ILE A 91 6.76 -2.96 3.55
CA ILE A 91 5.33 -2.91 3.24
C ILE A 91 5.16 -3.27 1.77
N ASP A 92 4.49 -4.37 1.49
CA ASP A 92 4.04 -4.71 0.13
C ASP A 92 2.70 -4.01 -0.14
N GLY A 93 2.74 -2.94 -0.92
CA GLY A 93 1.54 -2.19 -1.33
C GLY A 93 0.99 -2.61 -2.70
N GLY A 94 1.54 -3.66 -3.29
CA GLY A 94 1.20 -4.16 -4.62
C GLY A 94 -0.10 -4.96 -4.69
N ASN A 95 -0.09 -5.97 -5.57
CA ASN A 95 -1.19 -6.91 -5.75
C ASN A 95 -0.68 -8.35 -5.62
N THR A 96 0.02 -8.62 -4.54
CA THR A 96 0.60 -9.94 -4.27
C THR A 96 -0.49 -10.94 -3.90
N TYR A 97 -0.28 -12.19 -4.28
CA TYR A 97 -1.12 -13.28 -3.83
C TYR A 97 -0.90 -13.52 -2.32
N TYR A 98 -1.93 -13.45 -1.52
CA TYR A 98 -1.84 -13.46 -0.05
C TYR A 98 -1.01 -14.60 0.56
N ARG A 99 -0.90 -15.76 -0.11
CA ARG A 99 -0.06 -16.87 0.34
C ARG A 99 1.43 -16.60 0.17
N ASP A 100 1.79 -15.77 -0.81
CA ASP A 100 3.17 -15.34 -0.99
C ASP A 100 3.56 -14.34 0.10
N ASP A 101 2.63 -13.49 0.55
CA ASP A 101 2.85 -12.63 1.72
C ASP A 101 3.14 -13.43 2.99
N ILE A 102 2.38 -14.51 3.22
CA ILE A 102 2.61 -15.40 4.37
C ILE A 102 4.02 -16.00 4.30
N ARG A 103 4.41 -16.53 3.13
CA ARG A 103 5.73 -17.10 2.90
C ARG A 103 6.86 -16.07 3.06
N LEU A 104 6.68 -14.86 2.51
CA LEU A 104 7.65 -13.76 2.65
C LEU A 104 7.76 -13.29 4.10
N ALA A 105 6.66 -13.24 4.85
CA ALA A 105 6.69 -12.88 6.26
C ALA A 105 7.50 -13.88 7.09
N ASP A 106 7.35 -15.19 6.84
CA ASP A 106 8.14 -16.22 7.50
C ASP A 106 9.64 -16.09 7.12
N GLU A 107 9.93 -15.90 5.84
CA GLU A 107 11.30 -15.74 5.32
C GLU A 107 12.01 -14.50 5.92
N LEU A 108 11.36 -13.33 5.89
CA LEU A 108 11.94 -12.09 6.41
C LEU A 108 12.05 -12.10 7.93
N GLY A 109 11.12 -12.80 8.58
CA GLY A 109 11.12 -12.99 10.05
C GLY A 109 12.37 -13.66 10.59
N GLU A 110 13.07 -14.50 9.79
CA GLU A 110 14.34 -15.11 10.18
C GLU A 110 15.44 -14.07 10.45
N SER A 111 15.40 -12.93 9.75
CA SER A 111 16.32 -11.79 9.99
C SER A 111 15.74 -10.74 10.95
N GLY A 112 14.51 -10.92 11.43
CA GLY A 112 13.80 -9.97 12.29
C GLY A 112 13.20 -8.79 11.54
N VAL A 113 13.19 -8.79 10.20
CA VAL A 113 12.52 -7.79 9.37
C VAL A 113 11.03 -8.12 9.32
N GLN A 114 10.19 -7.13 9.61
CA GLN A 114 8.74 -7.28 9.61
C GLN A 114 8.18 -7.12 8.19
N HIS A 115 7.33 -8.05 7.76
CA HIS A 115 6.55 -7.94 6.52
C HIS A 115 5.12 -7.48 6.82
N VAL A 116 4.67 -6.45 6.11
CA VAL A 116 3.30 -5.95 6.14
C VAL A 116 2.75 -5.97 4.72
N ASP A 117 1.63 -6.64 4.51
CA ASP A 117 0.89 -6.59 3.25
C ASP A 117 -0.20 -5.53 3.33
N CYS A 118 -0.32 -4.71 2.29
CA CYS A 118 -1.26 -3.61 2.26
C CYS A 118 -2.05 -3.59 0.95
N GLY A 119 -3.22 -4.18 0.96
CA GLY A 119 -4.17 -4.08 -0.13
C GLY A 119 -4.58 -2.62 -0.35
N THR A 120 -4.00 -1.99 -1.38
CA THR A 120 -4.22 -0.57 -1.69
C THR A 120 -5.26 -0.43 -2.80
N SER A 121 -6.38 0.24 -2.52
CA SER A 121 -7.47 0.50 -3.47
C SER A 121 -7.72 2.00 -3.62
N GLY A 122 -7.86 2.49 -4.86
CA GLY A 122 -8.06 3.92 -5.17
C GLY A 122 -7.49 4.30 -6.54
N GLY A 123 -6.59 3.49 -7.07
CA GLY A 123 -6.03 3.66 -8.41
C GLY A 123 -5.44 5.06 -8.61
N VAL A 124 -5.68 5.62 -9.79
CA VAL A 124 -5.16 6.94 -10.18
C VAL A 124 -5.77 8.10 -9.41
N PHE A 125 -6.96 7.91 -8.86
CA PHE A 125 -7.68 8.93 -8.09
C PHE A 125 -7.25 9.00 -6.62
N GLY A 126 -6.42 8.06 -6.17
CA GLY A 126 -5.96 7.99 -4.77
C GLY A 126 -5.15 9.20 -4.32
N LEU A 127 -4.47 9.92 -5.24
CA LEU A 127 -3.77 11.15 -4.89
C LEU A 127 -4.74 12.19 -4.30
N GLU A 128 -5.92 12.36 -4.90
CA GLU A 128 -6.90 13.36 -4.49
C GLU A 128 -7.87 12.81 -3.45
N ARG A 129 -8.39 11.60 -3.68
CA ARG A 129 -9.48 11.02 -2.89
C ARG A 129 -9.01 10.14 -1.72
N GLY A 130 -7.71 9.79 -1.67
CA GLY A 130 -7.18 8.82 -0.73
C GLY A 130 -7.31 7.37 -1.22
N TYR A 131 -6.68 6.47 -0.48
CA TYR A 131 -6.65 5.03 -0.74
C TYR A 131 -7.36 4.28 0.38
N CYS A 132 -8.26 3.38 0.03
CA CYS A 132 -8.76 2.40 0.98
C CYS A 132 -7.68 1.33 1.20
N LEU A 133 -7.32 1.08 2.47
CA LEU A 133 -6.19 0.24 2.84
C LEU A 133 -6.63 -0.93 3.70
N MET A 134 -6.32 -2.15 3.27
CA MET A 134 -6.51 -3.39 4.01
C MET A 134 -5.14 -3.91 4.42
N ILE A 135 -4.84 -3.91 5.72
CA ILE A 135 -3.48 -4.11 6.23
C ILE A 135 -3.38 -5.46 6.96
N GLY A 136 -2.41 -6.28 6.56
CA GLY A 136 -2.01 -7.51 7.22
C GLY A 136 -0.57 -7.45 7.71
N GLY A 137 -0.24 -8.24 8.73
CA GLY A 137 1.11 -8.30 9.27
C GLY A 137 1.17 -8.24 10.79
N PRO A 138 2.36 -8.05 11.40
CA PRO A 138 2.48 -7.87 12.83
C PRO A 138 1.71 -6.65 13.33
N GLU A 139 0.86 -6.83 14.35
CA GLU A 139 0.04 -5.74 14.89
C GLU A 139 0.89 -4.56 15.42
N GLU A 140 2.06 -4.86 15.94
CA GLU A 140 3.03 -3.85 16.38
C GLU A 140 3.48 -2.95 15.22
N ALA A 141 3.82 -3.55 14.06
CA ALA A 141 4.16 -2.80 12.85
C ALA A 141 2.99 -1.94 12.36
N TYR A 142 1.77 -2.51 12.32
CA TYR A 142 0.57 -1.75 11.99
C TYR A 142 0.39 -0.53 12.89
N ARG A 143 0.44 -0.70 14.21
CA ARG A 143 0.27 0.40 15.18
C ARG A 143 1.33 1.49 15.01
N ARG A 144 2.58 1.11 14.78
CA ARG A 144 3.68 2.06 14.53
C ARG A 144 3.48 2.85 13.25
N LEU A 145 2.97 2.20 12.19
CA LEU A 145 2.78 2.78 10.87
C LEU A 145 1.39 3.41 10.66
N GLU A 146 0.52 3.37 11.65
CA GLU A 146 -0.82 3.94 11.58
C GLU A 146 -0.86 5.39 11.07
N PRO A 147 0.06 6.31 11.44
CA PRO A 147 0.08 7.66 10.87
C PRO A 147 0.27 7.67 9.35
N ILE A 148 1.05 6.74 8.77
CA ILE A 148 1.22 6.60 7.32
C ILE A 148 -0.10 6.14 6.68
N PHE A 149 -0.75 5.12 7.24
CA PHE A 149 -2.02 4.61 6.71
C PHE A 149 -3.12 5.67 6.78
N ARG A 150 -3.18 6.42 7.87
CA ARG A 150 -4.14 7.53 8.04
C ARG A 150 -3.95 8.62 7.01
N SER A 151 -2.71 9.02 6.74
CA SER A 151 -2.38 10.04 5.72
C SER A 151 -2.76 9.60 4.30
N LEU A 152 -2.62 8.30 4.01
CA LEU A 152 -3.01 7.74 2.72
C LEU A 152 -4.52 7.56 2.57
N ALA A 153 -5.24 7.33 3.65
CA ALA A 153 -6.66 7.05 3.64
C ALA A 153 -7.52 8.26 3.23
N PRO A 154 -8.78 8.05 2.77
CA PRO A 154 -9.70 9.13 2.41
C PRO A 154 -10.10 10.04 3.57
N GLY A 155 -10.12 9.49 4.79
CA GLY A 155 -10.64 10.17 5.97
C GLY A 155 -12.17 10.16 6.07
N VAL A 156 -12.68 10.55 7.23
CA VAL A 156 -14.13 10.51 7.56
C VAL A 156 -15.00 11.44 6.71
N GLY A 157 -14.43 12.46 6.07
CA GLY A 157 -15.18 13.39 5.22
C GLY A 157 -15.49 12.86 3.82
N SER A 158 -15.04 11.68 3.47
CA SER A 158 -15.20 11.10 2.13
C SER A 158 -16.57 10.45 1.89
N ALA A 159 -17.28 10.06 2.96
CA ALA A 159 -18.61 9.45 2.92
C ALA A 159 -19.37 9.77 4.21
N GLU A 160 -20.71 9.71 4.13
CA GLU A 160 -21.55 9.80 5.33
C GLU A 160 -21.29 8.62 6.26
N ARG A 161 -21.25 8.90 7.56
CA ARG A 161 -21.13 7.85 8.58
C ARG A 161 -22.35 6.95 8.59
N THR A 162 -22.13 5.68 8.88
CA THR A 162 -23.24 4.74 9.06
C THR A 162 -24.18 5.23 10.17
N PRO A 163 -25.49 5.32 9.93
CA PRO A 163 -26.45 5.76 10.94
C PRO A 163 -26.35 4.94 12.23
N GLY A 164 -26.40 5.62 13.37
CA GLY A 164 -26.29 4.99 14.69
C GLY A 164 -24.86 4.73 15.16
N ARG A 165 -23.84 5.14 14.40
CA ARG A 165 -22.44 5.17 14.85
C ARG A 165 -22.09 6.54 15.42
N ASP A 166 -22.06 6.63 16.74
CA ASP A 166 -21.67 7.83 17.49
C ASP A 166 -20.23 7.69 18.03
N GLY A 167 -19.63 8.80 18.48
CA GLY A 167 -18.30 8.81 19.07
C GLY A 167 -17.17 8.96 18.05
N GLU A 168 -15.93 8.63 18.48
CA GLU A 168 -14.74 8.73 17.64
C GLU A 168 -14.81 7.78 16.44
N PRO A 169 -14.50 8.26 15.22
CA PRO A 169 -14.50 7.41 14.03
C PRO A 169 -13.47 6.29 14.12
N ALA A 170 -13.93 5.06 13.88
CA ALA A 170 -13.03 3.91 13.77
C ALA A 170 -12.11 4.02 12.54
N PRO A 171 -10.94 3.34 12.51
CA PRO A 171 -10.06 3.31 11.34
C PRO A 171 -10.77 2.91 10.04
N SER A 172 -11.71 1.96 10.11
CA SER A 172 -12.52 1.53 8.96
C SER A 172 -13.42 2.64 8.39
N GLU A 173 -13.90 3.57 9.24
CA GLU A 173 -14.67 4.74 8.80
C GLU A 173 -13.77 5.82 8.17
N GLN A 174 -12.46 5.75 8.43
CA GLN A 174 -11.44 6.61 7.82
C GLN A 174 -10.89 6.04 6.51
N GLY A 175 -11.17 4.76 6.21
CA GLY A 175 -10.76 4.09 4.98
C GLY A 175 -9.50 3.23 5.11
N TYR A 176 -9.09 2.84 6.31
CA TYR A 176 -8.02 1.86 6.54
C TYR A 176 -8.40 0.90 7.66
N LEU A 177 -7.93 -0.35 7.59
CA LEU A 177 -8.26 -1.37 8.57
C LEU A 177 -7.13 -2.39 8.73
N TYR A 178 -6.80 -2.71 9.98
CA TYR A 178 -6.01 -3.90 10.30
C TYR A 178 -6.88 -5.14 10.12
N CYS A 179 -6.50 -6.01 9.20
CA CYS A 179 -7.26 -7.20 8.80
C CYS A 179 -6.79 -8.48 9.50
N GLY A 180 -5.59 -8.47 10.12
CA GLY A 180 -5.04 -9.63 10.78
C GLY A 180 -3.55 -9.90 10.47
N PRO A 181 -3.07 -11.14 10.63
CA PRO A 181 -1.68 -11.49 10.38
C PRO A 181 -1.29 -11.32 8.90
N ALA A 182 -0.02 -11.61 8.58
CA ALA A 182 0.50 -11.52 7.22
C ALA A 182 -0.40 -12.24 6.20
N GLY A 183 -0.62 -11.59 5.06
CA GLY A 183 -1.51 -12.01 3.99
C GLY A 183 -2.98 -11.61 4.17
N ALA A 184 -3.40 -11.17 5.38
CA ALA A 184 -4.80 -10.82 5.64
C ALA A 184 -5.27 -9.59 4.86
N GLY A 185 -4.41 -8.61 4.63
CA GLY A 185 -4.73 -7.41 3.87
C GLY A 185 -5.01 -7.71 2.40
N HIS A 186 -4.08 -8.38 1.74
CA HIS A 186 -4.25 -8.80 0.34
C HIS A 186 -5.39 -9.82 0.18
N PHE A 187 -5.61 -10.72 1.16
CA PHE A 187 -6.76 -11.62 1.14
C PHE A 187 -8.08 -10.86 1.15
N VAL A 188 -8.25 -9.89 2.04
CA VAL A 188 -9.47 -9.07 2.11
C VAL A 188 -9.67 -8.28 0.83
N LYS A 189 -8.61 -7.66 0.30
CA LYS A 189 -8.66 -6.97 -1.00
C LYS A 189 -9.08 -7.91 -2.13
N MET A 190 -8.51 -9.11 -2.18
CA MET A 190 -8.85 -10.12 -3.20
C MET A 190 -10.33 -10.50 -3.15
N VAL A 191 -10.87 -10.75 -1.95
CA VAL A 191 -12.30 -11.06 -1.76
C VAL A 191 -13.18 -9.89 -2.18
N HIS A 192 -12.85 -8.67 -1.75
CA HIS A 192 -13.55 -7.45 -2.16
C HIS A 192 -13.58 -7.30 -3.69
N ASN A 193 -12.43 -7.41 -4.33
CA ASN A 193 -12.33 -7.30 -5.79
C ASN A 193 -13.09 -8.42 -6.50
N GLY A 194 -13.08 -9.65 -5.96
CA GLY A 194 -13.87 -10.75 -6.50
C GLY A 194 -15.37 -10.46 -6.51
N ILE A 195 -15.89 -9.88 -5.44
CA ILE A 195 -17.30 -9.45 -5.35
C ILE A 195 -17.58 -8.34 -6.36
N GLU A 196 -16.72 -7.32 -6.42
CA GLU A 196 -16.86 -6.18 -7.33
C GLU A 196 -16.89 -6.63 -8.79
N TYR A 197 -15.94 -7.46 -9.22
CA TYR A 197 -15.91 -8.01 -10.57
C TYR A 197 -17.11 -8.91 -10.89
N GLY A 198 -17.58 -9.68 -9.91
CA GLY A 198 -18.80 -10.49 -10.06
C GLY A 198 -20.04 -9.62 -10.32
N MET A 199 -20.21 -8.53 -9.58
CA MET A 199 -21.29 -7.57 -9.81
C MET A 199 -21.17 -6.87 -11.16
N MET A 200 -19.97 -6.44 -11.55
CA MET A 200 -19.72 -5.81 -12.85
C MET A 200 -20.03 -6.76 -14.00
N ALA A 201 -19.64 -8.03 -13.89
CA ALA A 201 -19.93 -9.04 -14.90
C ALA A 201 -21.45 -9.27 -15.05
N ALA A 202 -22.19 -9.36 -13.94
CA ALA A 202 -23.65 -9.52 -13.97
C ALA A 202 -24.36 -8.32 -14.64
N ILE A 203 -23.92 -7.10 -14.33
CA ILE A 203 -24.44 -5.87 -14.96
C ILE A 203 -24.13 -5.87 -16.47
N ALA A 204 -22.89 -6.18 -16.84
CA ALA A 204 -22.47 -6.19 -18.24
C ALA A 204 -23.27 -7.22 -19.05
N GLU A 205 -23.51 -8.41 -18.49
CA GLU A 205 -24.30 -9.45 -19.14
C GLU A 205 -25.76 -9.00 -19.33
N GLY A 206 -26.37 -8.41 -18.29
CA GLY A 206 -27.73 -7.87 -18.40
C GLY A 206 -27.85 -6.80 -19.49
N LEU A 207 -26.89 -5.87 -19.57
CA LEU A 207 -26.85 -4.86 -20.64
C LEU A 207 -26.64 -5.47 -22.02
N ASN A 208 -25.86 -6.54 -22.14
CA ASN A 208 -25.63 -7.25 -23.38
C ASN A 208 -26.91 -7.95 -23.86
N VAL A 209 -27.68 -8.56 -22.95
CA VAL A 209 -29.01 -9.14 -23.27
C VAL A 209 -29.96 -8.05 -23.78
N LEU A 210 -30.05 -6.91 -23.09
CA LEU A 210 -30.90 -5.80 -23.51
C LEU A 210 -30.49 -5.25 -24.89
N LYS A 211 -29.18 -5.13 -25.15
CA LYS A 211 -28.68 -4.68 -26.47
C LYS A 211 -29.01 -5.66 -27.59
N GLY A 212 -29.07 -6.97 -27.30
CA GLY A 212 -29.41 -8.01 -28.27
C GLY A 212 -30.89 -8.32 -28.39
N ALA A 213 -31.76 -7.67 -27.61
CA ALA A 213 -33.19 -7.87 -27.69
C ALA A 213 -33.78 -7.13 -28.91
N ASP A 214 -34.38 -7.85 -29.81
CA ASP A 214 -35.21 -7.31 -30.92
C ASP A 214 -36.58 -6.89 -30.34
N ALA A 215 -36.63 -5.73 -29.71
CA ALA A 215 -37.84 -5.15 -29.14
C ALA A 215 -38.36 -3.97 -29.98
#